data_0ba3da3c3484eda5b79b0e770d5e3a14
#
_entry.id   0ba3da3c3484eda5b79b0e770d5e3a14
#
_cell.length_a   1.000
_cell.length_b   1.000
_cell.length_c   1.000
_cell.angle_alpha   90.00
_cell.angle_beta   90.00
_cell.angle_gamma   90.00
#
_symmetry.space_group_name_H-M   'P 1'
#
loop_
_entity.id
_entity.type
_entity.pdbx_description
1 polymer ?
#
loop_
_entity_poly.entity_id
_entity_poly.type
_entity_poly.pdbx_seq_one_letter_code
_entity_poly.pdbx_strand_id
1 'polypeptide(L)'
;MNTNTQIDKIDKVLSKISGKEIKAFVWQYAATHEDFATALVEKYWKPERGNYKEQVEVCFAHAGVLGKRFGQPQLDWRKIEQDLGAMMRKAKSMKKKGNLIDAALIAGYVMTITCREFKHDHLAYTPARYDVWAEENKVLKDIVTQSADMVRELLVNSDEIEEDSRLGMLGEITEQCEEIGDNYFMRFEWFVDEAMPLLCGDDEKAYLAHISKRLKNKKEKYFHYRYYIQKADYWAAHGKRAKAEKLMWEKRDDENIRDHYIDCLIEWGEYKKVVEVIDDNKDDFHSYSKKWEDKVVRALKLSGDKDWLIEECKKRFIVSGYRIKYYEALKEVIDRNEWPTFFDELWKLPDWEHDYEDAEAKILIKEERLDLLKDMFEHKHWNLWGLYPEYIKYVPKQDHAFVGEILFKDIKRLALLKEKPKEFNWLLGQIERVMRKSATVDKI
;
A
#
# COMPACT_ATOMS: atom_id res chain seq x y z
N MET A 1 -39.76 18.16 51.13
CA MET A 1 -38.70 18.30 52.15
C MET A 1 -37.62 19.19 51.57
N ASN A 2 -37.20 20.21 52.33
CA ASN A 2 -36.25 21.22 51.83
C ASN A 2 -34.85 20.54 51.68
N THR A 3 -34.23 20.61 50.51
CA THR A 3 -32.96 19.95 50.16
C THR A 3 -31.85 20.28 51.20
N ASN A 4 -31.80 21.50 51.73
CA ASN A 4 -30.86 21.92 52.75
C ASN A 4 -30.99 21.14 54.07
N THR A 5 -32.20 20.77 54.48
CA THR A 5 -32.43 20.01 55.74
C THR A 5 -31.94 18.57 55.61
N GLN A 6 -31.88 18.02 54.44
CA GLN A 6 -31.40 16.67 54.19
C GLN A 6 -29.85 16.63 54.16
N ILE A 7 -29.20 17.66 53.57
CA ILE A 7 -27.74 17.82 53.56
C ILE A 7 -27.20 17.94 54.99
N ASP A 8 -27.80 18.82 55.83
CA ASP A 8 -27.42 18.98 57.25
C ASP A 8 -27.52 17.67 58.06
N LYS A 9 -28.50 16.81 57.72
CA LYS A 9 -28.61 15.46 58.36
C LYS A 9 -27.51 14.52 57.90
N ILE A 10 -27.16 14.57 56.63
CA ILE A 10 -26.06 13.76 56.05
C ILE A 10 -24.74 14.14 56.71
N ASP A 11 -24.44 15.42 56.86
CA ASP A 11 -23.21 15.91 57.51
C ASP A 11 -23.13 15.46 58.97
N LYS A 12 -24.23 15.53 59.71
CA LYS A 12 -24.31 15.03 61.07
C LYS A 12 -24.10 13.53 61.18
N VAL A 13 -24.53 12.75 60.23
CA VAL A 13 -24.33 11.30 60.17
C VAL A 13 -22.87 11.01 59.83
N LEU A 14 -22.33 11.63 58.75
CA LEU A 14 -20.96 11.42 58.32
C LEU A 14 -19.94 11.76 59.41
N SER A 15 -20.23 12.80 60.27
CA SER A 15 -19.36 13.15 61.37
C SER A 15 -19.34 12.11 62.53
N LYS A 16 -20.29 11.18 62.56
CA LYS A 16 -20.42 10.19 63.63
C LYS A 16 -19.99 8.77 63.27
N ILE A 17 -19.82 8.50 61.99
CA ILE A 17 -19.44 7.16 61.51
C ILE A 17 -17.94 7.13 61.16
N SER A 18 -17.32 5.97 61.40
CA SER A 18 -15.90 5.76 61.10
C SER A 18 -15.64 5.70 59.59
N GLY A 19 -14.44 6.08 59.17
CA GLY A 19 -14.02 5.94 57.77
C GLY A 19 -14.13 4.50 57.21
N LYS A 20 -14.00 3.50 58.09
CA LYS A 20 -14.19 2.09 57.72
C LYS A 20 -15.66 1.77 57.43
N GLU A 21 -16.59 2.30 58.20
CA GLU A 21 -18.03 2.12 57.98
C GLU A 21 -18.50 2.89 56.73
N ILE A 22 -17.96 4.09 56.51
CA ILE A 22 -18.22 4.85 55.26
C ILE A 22 -17.76 4.06 54.06
N LYS A 23 -16.55 3.51 54.09
CA LYS A 23 -15.99 2.70 52.99
C LYS A 23 -16.82 1.46 52.71
N ALA A 24 -17.28 0.76 53.76
CA ALA A 24 -18.12 -0.40 53.61
C ALA A 24 -19.49 -0.07 53.00
N PHE A 25 -20.10 1.04 53.47
CA PHE A 25 -21.37 1.52 52.93
C PHE A 25 -21.24 1.95 51.44
N VAL A 26 -20.21 2.73 51.11
CA VAL A 26 -19.93 3.17 49.73
C VAL A 26 -19.76 1.95 48.84
N TRP A 27 -18.99 0.93 49.27
CA TRP A 27 -18.78 -0.29 48.50
C TRP A 27 -20.08 -1.06 48.29
N GLN A 28 -20.89 -1.23 49.35
CA GLN A 28 -22.17 -1.95 49.31
C GLN A 28 -23.21 -1.23 48.44
N TYR A 29 -23.20 0.11 48.46
CA TYR A 29 -24.08 0.94 47.65
C TYR A 29 -23.68 0.89 46.17
N ALA A 30 -22.37 1.03 45.88
CA ALA A 30 -21.83 0.92 44.53
C ALA A 30 -22.10 -0.44 43.88
N ALA A 31 -22.02 -1.54 44.65
CA ALA A 31 -22.33 -2.90 44.15
C ALA A 31 -23.75 -3.08 43.63
N THR A 32 -24.69 -2.21 44.05
CA THR A 32 -26.12 -2.29 43.69
C THR A 32 -26.63 -1.10 42.86
N HIS A 33 -25.78 -0.07 42.66
CA HIS A 33 -26.12 1.17 41.97
C HIS A 33 -25.01 1.54 40.95
N GLU A 34 -25.18 1.09 39.72
CA GLU A 34 -24.23 1.21 38.65
C GLU A 34 -23.86 2.69 38.36
N ASP A 35 -24.85 3.60 38.34
CA ASP A 35 -24.61 5.05 38.13
C ASP A 35 -23.71 5.65 39.20
N PHE A 36 -23.88 5.20 40.46
CA PHE A 36 -23.04 5.65 41.57
C PHE A 36 -21.64 5.05 41.52
N ALA A 37 -21.52 3.78 41.15
CA ALA A 37 -20.24 3.10 40.96
C ALA A 37 -19.42 3.78 39.86
N THR A 38 -20.06 4.08 38.75
CA THR A 38 -19.45 4.82 37.62
C THR A 38 -18.97 6.19 38.07
N ALA A 39 -19.82 7.00 38.71
CA ALA A 39 -19.47 8.33 39.21
C ALA A 39 -18.33 8.29 40.25
N LEU A 40 -18.27 7.23 41.07
CA LEU A 40 -17.20 7.05 42.05
C LEU A 40 -15.87 6.75 41.37
N VAL A 41 -15.86 5.86 40.40
CA VAL A 41 -14.69 5.49 39.60
C VAL A 41 -14.23 6.71 38.81
N GLU A 42 -15.11 7.38 38.07
CA GLU A 42 -14.79 8.57 37.28
C GLU A 42 -14.13 9.68 38.12
N LYS A 43 -14.58 9.86 39.34
CA LYS A 43 -14.11 10.96 40.17
C LYS A 43 -12.86 10.64 40.97
N TYR A 44 -12.67 9.43 41.43
CA TYR A 44 -11.66 9.10 42.45
C TYR A 44 -10.64 8.04 42.00
N TRP A 45 -10.94 7.24 41.01
CA TRP A 45 -10.00 6.22 40.57
C TRP A 45 -8.87 6.83 39.73
N LYS A 46 -7.65 6.58 40.16
CA LYS A 46 -6.44 6.97 39.45
C LYS A 46 -5.58 5.73 39.30
N PRO A 47 -5.31 5.30 38.07
CA PRO A 47 -4.48 4.14 37.82
C PRO A 47 -3.08 4.33 38.40
N GLU A 48 -2.47 3.25 38.85
CA GLU A 48 -1.09 3.25 39.32
C GLU A 48 -0.12 3.67 38.23
N ARG A 49 1.02 4.29 38.64
CA ARG A 49 2.06 4.63 37.67
C ARG A 49 2.63 3.35 37.08
N GLY A 50 2.67 3.24 35.76
CA GLY A 50 3.15 2.05 35.05
C GLY A 50 2.04 1.10 34.60
N ASN A 51 0.83 1.16 35.14
CA ASN A 51 -0.31 0.40 34.65
C ASN A 51 -0.97 1.12 33.46
N TYR A 52 -0.38 0.96 32.27
CA TYR A 52 -0.82 1.65 31.06
C TYR A 52 -2.16 1.17 30.54
N LYS A 53 -2.48 -0.11 30.74
CA LYS A 53 -3.78 -0.68 30.38
C LYS A 53 -4.91 0.04 31.09
N GLU A 54 -4.84 0.13 32.42
CA GLU A 54 -5.83 0.86 33.21
C GLU A 54 -5.89 2.35 32.84
N GLN A 55 -4.73 2.98 32.53
CA GLN A 55 -4.71 4.39 32.11
C GLN A 55 -5.50 4.61 30.82
N VAL A 56 -5.44 3.67 29.86
CA VAL A 56 -6.22 3.74 28.62
C VAL A 56 -7.70 3.43 28.91
N GLU A 57 -8.02 2.44 29.74
CA GLU A 57 -9.40 2.10 30.12
C GLU A 57 -10.10 3.28 30.82
N VAL A 58 -9.37 4.04 31.64
CA VAL A 58 -9.86 5.27 32.26
C VAL A 58 -10.28 6.35 31.28
N CYS A 59 -9.62 6.44 30.10
CA CYS A 59 -10.01 7.39 29.06
C CYS A 59 -11.47 7.16 28.62
N PHE A 60 -11.92 5.90 28.59
CA PHE A 60 -13.29 5.53 28.24
C PHE A 60 -14.24 5.68 29.43
N ALA A 61 -13.82 5.27 30.62
CA ALA A 61 -14.62 5.42 31.82
C ALA A 61 -14.92 6.89 32.17
N HIS A 62 -13.98 7.80 31.91
CA HIS A 62 -14.12 9.22 32.16
C HIS A 62 -14.80 10.01 31.03
N ALA A 63 -15.10 9.40 29.91
CA ALA A 63 -15.66 10.09 28.75
C ALA A 63 -17.07 10.65 29.00
N GLY A 64 -17.78 10.11 29.98
CA GLY A 64 -19.16 10.48 30.25
C GLY A 64 -20.13 10.04 29.15
N VAL A 65 -21.41 10.07 29.45
CA VAL A 65 -22.48 9.72 28.51
C VAL A 65 -23.17 11.01 28.06
N LEU A 66 -23.02 11.37 26.78
CA LEU A 66 -23.69 12.54 26.19
C LEU A 66 -25.20 12.37 26.02
N GLY A 67 -25.72 11.14 26.21
CA GLY A 67 -27.12 10.81 26.02
C GLY A 67 -27.32 9.40 25.54
N LYS A 68 -28.56 9.05 25.16
CA LYS A 68 -28.86 7.75 24.56
C LYS A 68 -29.15 7.92 23.06
N ARG A 69 -28.44 7.16 22.22
CA ARG A 69 -28.75 7.07 20.79
C ARG A 69 -29.18 5.65 20.50
N PHE A 70 -30.38 5.48 19.96
CA PHE A 70 -31.01 4.18 19.74
C PHE A 70 -31.09 3.29 21.00
N GLY A 71 -31.26 3.91 22.20
CA GLY A 71 -31.35 3.20 23.46
C GLY A 71 -30.01 2.83 24.12
N GLN A 72 -28.89 3.05 23.42
CA GLN A 72 -27.54 2.82 23.93
C GLN A 72 -26.89 4.12 24.43
N PRO A 73 -26.13 4.09 25.55
CA PRO A 73 -25.36 5.23 26.01
C PRO A 73 -24.37 5.69 24.93
N GLN A 74 -24.32 6.99 24.66
CA GLN A 74 -23.38 7.55 23.70
C GLN A 74 -22.22 8.18 24.44
N LEU A 75 -21.01 7.65 24.21
CA LEU A 75 -19.78 8.18 24.81
C LEU A 75 -19.41 9.56 24.24
N ASP A 76 -18.75 10.38 25.05
CA ASP A 76 -18.11 11.62 24.58
C ASP A 76 -16.79 11.30 23.85
N TRP A 77 -16.89 10.98 22.56
CA TRP A 77 -15.76 10.62 21.74
C TRP A 77 -14.71 11.73 21.62
N ARG A 78 -15.09 13.02 21.71
CA ARG A 78 -14.14 14.13 21.66
C ARG A 78 -13.20 14.12 22.87
N LYS A 79 -13.74 13.81 24.03
CA LYS A 79 -12.94 13.68 25.23
C LYS A 79 -12.01 12.46 25.16
N ILE A 80 -12.52 11.33 24.67
CA ILE A 80 -11.71 10.13 24.41
C ILE A 80 -10.55 10.45 23.46
N GLU A 81 -10.81 11.12 22.35
CA GLU A 81 -9.77 11.54 21.39
C GLU A 81 -8.67 12.38 22.04
N GLN A 82 -9.05 13.33 22.89
CA GLN A 82 -8.09 14.18 23.60
C GLN A 82 -7.22 13.38 24.56
N ASP A 83 -7.82 12.47 25.33
CA ASP A 83 -7.13 11.66 26.34
C ASP A 83 -6.25 10.60 25.69
N LEU A 84 -6.74 9.87 24.67
CA LEU A 84 -5.93 8.92 23.88
C LEU A 84 -4.80 9.65 23.13
N GLY A 85 -5.06 10.83 22.59
CA GLY A 85 -4.03 11.68 21.98
C GLY A 85 -2.93 12.08 22.98
N ALA A 86 -3.28 12.32 24.24
CA ALA A 86 -2.31 12.56 25.31
C ALA A 86 -1.48 11.32 25.62
N MET A 87 -2.11 10.13 25.65
CA MET A 87 -1.42 8.85 25.83
C MET A 87 -0.43 8.60 24.68
N MET A 88 -0.81 8.84 23.43
CA MET A 88 0.09 8.70 22.28
C MET A 88 1.25 9.71 22.28
N ARG A 89 1.02 10.96 22.74
CA ARG A 89 2.13 11.91 22.95
C ARG A 89 3.09 11.43 24.03
N LYS A 90 2.58 10.82 25.11
CA LYS A 90 3.39 10.18 26.16
C LYS A 90 4.23 9.02 25.58
N ALA A 91 3.64 8.12 24.79
CA ALA A 91 4.34 7.03 24.13
C ALA A 91 5.48 7.55 23.23
N LYS A 92 5.20 8.55 22.37
CA LYS A 92 6.22 9.21 21.54
C LYS A 92 7.35 9.83 22.35
N SER A 93 7.04 10.45 23.50
CA SER A 93 8.04 11.01 24.41
C SER A 93 8.91 9.92 25.04
N MET A 94 8.30 8.80 25.44
CA MET A 94 9.03 7.66 26.03
C MET A 94 9.95 7.02 25.00
N LYS A 95 9.48 6.80 23.77
CA LYS A 95 10.30 6.31 22.66
C LYS A 95 11.53 7.20 22.44
N LYS A 96 11.36 8.53 22.40
CA LYS A 96 12.48 9.49 22.26
C LYS A 96 13.49 9.43 23.40
N LYS A 97 13.09 8.98 24.59
CA LYS A 97 13.95 8.83 25.77
C LYS A 97 14.58 7.42 25.87
N GLY A 98 14.34 6.54 24.91
CA GLY A 98 14.80 5.16 24.93
C GLY A 98 13.94 4.20 25.77
N ASN A 99 12.81 4.65 26.32
CA ASN A 99 11.89 3.79 27.07
C ASN A 99 10.95 3.06 26.11
N LEU A 100 11.49 2.15 25.32
CA LEU A 100 10.81 1.52 24.20
C LEU A 100 9.70 0.55 24.65
N ILE A 101 9.90 -0.16 25.76
CA ILE A 101 8.91 -1.08 26.36
C ILE A 101 7.65 -0.30 26.74
N ASP A 102 7.80 0.78 27.51
CA ASP A 102 6.66 1.60 27.93
C ASP A 102 5.93 2.23 26.73
N ALA A 103 6.68 2.66 25.71
CA ALA A 103 6.13 3.22 24.49
C ALA A 103 5.30 2.17 23.72
N ALA A 104 5.80 0.95 23.60
CA ALA A 104 5.12 -0.18 22.93
C ALA A 104 3.85 -0.60 23.67
N LEU A 105 3.89 -0.70 25.00
CA LEU A 105 2.72 -1.05 25.84
C LEU A 105 1.62 0.01 25.73
N ILE A 106 1.95 1.30 25.84
CA ILE A 106 0.95 2.37 25.68
C ILE A 106 0.31 2.28 24.29
N ALA A 107 1.12 2.17 23.23
CA ALA A 107 0.61 2.07 21.87
C ALA A 107 -0.27 0.85 21.67
N GLY A 108 0.15 -0.33 22.16
CA GLY A 108 -0.62 -1.58 22.09
C GLY A 108 -1.98 -1.47 22.76
N TYR A 109 -2.03 -0.94 23.98
CA TYR A 109 -3.30 -0.78 24.70
C TYR A 109 -4.18 0.31 24.08
N VAL A 110 -3.63 1.43 23.60
CA VAL A 110 -4.41 2.42 22.86
C VAL A 110 -5.04 1.79 21.63
N MET A 111 -4.29 1.00 20.86
CA MET A 111 -4.78 0.32 19.68
C MET A 111 -5.90 -0.68 20.01
N THR A 112 -5.64 -1.61 20.92
CA THR A 112 -6.55 -2.75 21.19
C THR A 112 -7.78 -2.32 21.96
N ILE A 113 -7.63 -1.53 23.02
CA ILE A 113 -8.77 -1.10 23.85
C ILE A 113 -9.70 -0.18 23.06
N THR A 114 -9.15 0.79 22.31
CA THR A 114 -9.96 1.67 21.46
C THR A 114 -10.80 0.87 20.47
N CYS A 115 -10.21 -0.12 19.80
CA CYS A 115 -10.93 -0.95 18.86
C CYS A 115 -11.96 -1.87 19.53
N ARG A 116 -11.69 -2.37 20.74
CA ARG A 116 -12.62 -3.18 21.52
C ARG A 116 -13.85 -2.39 21.94
N GLU A 117 -13.65 -1.23 22.54
CA GLU A 117 -14.74 -0.35 23.00
C GLU A 117 -15.58 0.17 21.83
N PHE A 118 -14.94 0.48 20.71
CA PHE A 118 -15.62 0.95 19.51
C PHE A 118 -16.48 -0.13 18.83
N LYS A 119 -16.10 -1.40 18.91
CA LYS A 119 -16.87 -2.52 18.33
C LYS A 119 -18.25 -2.66 18.95
N HIS A 120 -18.40 -2.36 20.23
CA HIS A 120 -19.66 -2.48 20.96
C HIS A 120 -20.67 -1.38 20.61
N ASP A 121 -20.19 -0.21 20.18
CA ASP A 121 -21.04 0.98 19.94
C ASP A 121 -21.67 1.02 18.52
N HIS A 122 -21.18 0.21 17.57
CA HIS A 122 -21.44 0.39 16.12
C HIS A 122 -22.26 -0.68 15.41
N LEU A 123 -22.86 -1.65 16.11
CA LEU A 123 -23.71 -2.67 15.49
C LEU A 123 -25.02 -2.13 14.85
N ALA A 124 -25.27 -0.81 14.92
CA ALA A 124 -26.53 -0.19 14.49
C ALA A 124 -26.43 0.72 13.25
N TYR A 125 -25.30 0.73 12.49
CA TYR A 125 -25.12 1.66 11.38
C TYR A 125 -25.58 1.15 10.02
N THR A 126 -26.38 1.97 9.32
CA THR A 126 -26.80 1.75 7.93
C THR A 126 -25.77 2.33 6.96
N PRO A 127 -25.57 1.72 5.77
CA PRO A 127 -24.59 2.18 4.76
C PRO A 127 -24.71 3.65 4.33
N ALA A 128 -25.89 4.22 4.39
CA ALA A 128 -26.18 5.60 3.94
C ALA A 128 -25.57 6.71 4.82
N ARG A 129 -24.97 6.39 5.97
CA ARG A 129 -24.32 7.36 6.89
C ARG A 129 -22.83 7.12 7.06
N TYR A 130 -22.26 6.22 6.28
CA TYR A 130 -20.86 5.81 6.40
C TYR A 130 -19.88 6.97 6.20
N ASP A 131 -20.10 7.83 5.22
CA ASP A 131 -19.18 8.92 4.90
C ASP A 131 -19.12 9.99 5.99
N VAL A 132 -20.30 10.39 6.52
CA VAL A 132 -20.38 11.38 7.62
C VAL A 132 -19.74 10.81 8.89
N TRP A 133 -20.01 9.55 9.18
CA TRP A 133 -19.47 8.87 10.32
C TRP A 133 -17.94 8.62 10.21
N ALA A 134 -17.44 8.38 8.99
CA ALA A 134 -16.02 8.23 8.71
C ALA A 134 -15.24 9.54 8.95
N GLU A 135 -15.82 10.69 8.64
CA GLU A 135 -15.23 12.00 8.93
C GLU A 135 -15.27 12.30 10.44
N GLU A 136 -16.38 12.01 11.13
CA GLU A 136 -16.53 12.22 12.57
C GLU A 136 -15.50 11.40 13.38
N ASN A 137 -15.09 10.23 12.91
CA ASN A 137 -14.14 9.34 13.61
C ASN A 137 -12.72 9.35 13.02
N LYS A 138 -12.41 10.28 12.16
CA LYS A 138 -11.10 10.37 11.51
C LYS A 138 -9.95 10.48 12.51
N VAL A 139 -10.13 11.27 13.56
CA VAL A 139 -9.08 11.48 14.60
C VAL A 139 -8.81 10.19 15.35
N LEU A 140 -9.85 9.44 15.73
CA LEU A 140 -9.69 8.12 16.37
C LEU A 140 -8.99 7.12 15.46
N LYS A 141 -9.37 7.10 14.18
CA LYS A 141 -8.71 6.25 13.18
C LYS A 141 -7.22 6.59 13.06
N ASP A 142 -6.88 7.85 13.03
CA ASP A 142 -5.49 8.30 12.97
C ASP A 142 -4.72 7.92 14.24
N ILE A 143 -5.34 8.00 15.42
CA ILE A 143 -4.75 7.56 16.69
C ILE A 143 -4.48 6.05 16.66
N VAL A 144 -5.45 5.25 16.27
CA VAL A 144 -5.31 3.78 16.17
C VAL A 144 -4.24 3.41 15.15
N THR A 145 -4.23 4.06 13.99
CA THR A 145 -3.21 3.82 12.94
C THR A 145 -1.81 4.14 13.47
N GLN A 146 -1.62 5.32 14.08
CA GLN A 146 -0.33 5.70 14.67
C GLN A 146 0.12 4.75 15.79
N SER A 147 -0.84 4.21 16.55
CA SER A 147 -0.57 3.23 17.59
C SER A 147 -0.09 1.91 16.99
N ALA A 148 -0.79 1.43 15.97
CA ALA A 148 -0.43 0.21 15.25
C ALA A 148 0.96 0.33 14.58
N ASP A 149 1.25 1.47 13.95
CA ASP A 149 2.55 1.74 13.33
C ASP A 149 3.67 1.72 14.37
N MET A 150 3.44 2.31 15.55
CA MET A 150 4.42 2.29 16.65
C MET A 150 4.65 0.88 17.20
N VAL A 151 3.60 0.07 17.35
CA VAL A 151 3.71 -1.33 17.77
C VAL A 151 4.51 -2.13 16.74
N ARG A 152 4.20 -1.99 15.45
CA ARG A 152 4.97 -2.64 14.39
C ARG A 152 6.43 -2.24 14.40
N GLU A 153 6.70 -0.94 14.48
CA GLU A 153 8.06 -0.43 14.52
C GLU A 153 8.87 -0.99 15.67
N LEU A 154 8.29 -1.04 16.89
CA LEU A 154 9.01 -1.42 18.09
C LEU A 154 9.03 -2.93 18.36
N LEU A 155 7.99 -3.67 17.99
CA LEU A 155 7.85 -5.09 18.34
C LEU A 155 8.00 -6.04 17.16
N VAL A 156 7.68 -5.61 15.93
CA VAL A 156 7.79 -6.45 14.74
C VAL A 156 9.09 -6.17 13.97
N ASN A 157 9.40 -4.90 13.72
CA ASN A 157 10.47 -4.50 12.81
C ASN A 157 11.79 -4.08 13.50
N SER A 158 11.87 -4.13 14.82
CA SER A 158 13.05 -3.72 15.58
C SER A 158 13.51 -4.80 16.52
N ASP A 159 14.82 -4.85 16.76
CA ASP A 159 15.50 -5.68 17.75
C ASP A 159 16.07 -4.86 18.93
N GLU A 160 15.68 -3.59 19.04
CA GLU A 160 16.15 -2.70 20.12
C GLU A 160 15.59 -3.08 21.51
N ILE A 161 14.49 -3.84 21.55
CA ILE A 161 13.92 -4.40 22.80
C ILE A 161 14.44 -5.84 22.94
N GLU A 162 14.82 -6.19 24.16
CA GLU A 162 15.24 -7.55 24.51
C GLU A 162 14.16 -8.57 24.06
N GLU A 163 14.61 -9.68 23.45
CA GLU A 163 13.78 -10.60 22.68
C GLU A 163 12.62 -11.20 23.49
N ASP A 164 12.89 -11.70 24.70
CA ASP A 164 11.84 -12.33 25.55
C ASP A 164 10.76 -11.31 25.92
N SER A 165 11.15 -10.08 26.27
CA SER A 165 10.24 -8.99 26.58
C SER A 165 9.43 -8.56 25.36
N ARG A 166 10.07 -8.50 24.19
CA ARG A 166 9.45 -8.16 22.93
C ARG A 166 8.42 -9.19 22.50
N LEU A 167 8.77 -10.48 22.54
CA LEU A 167 7.88 -11.58 22.16
C LEU A 167 6.74 -11.72 23.16
N GLY A 168 6.97 -11.52 24.46
CA GLY A 168 5.92 -11.52 25.48
C GLY A 168 4.86 -10.44 25.22
N MET A 169 5.28 -9.19 24.97
CA MET A 169 4.36 -8.09 24.63
C MET A 169 3.64 -8.32 23.30
N LEU A 170 4.37 -8.78 22.28
CA LEU A 170 3.80 -9.07 20.96
C LEU A 170 2.74 -10.17 21.08
N GLY A 171 2.98 -11.20 21.88
CA GLY A 171 2.03 -12.29 22.16
C GLY A 171 0.75 -11.76 22.79
N GLU A 172 0.85 -10.96 23.87
CA GLU A 172 -0.29 -10.37 24.56
C GLU A 172 -1.13 -9.49 23.60
N ILE A 173 -0.49 -8.62 22.83
CA ILE A 173 -1.18 -7.75 21.90
C ILE A 173 -1.85 -8.56 20.78
N THR A 174 -1.17 -9.60 20.27
CA THR A 174 -1.70 -10.49 19.23
C THR A 174 -2.94 -11.23 19.71
N GLU A 175 -2.94 -11.75 20.93
CA GLU A 175 -4.11 -12.41 21.55
C GLU A 175 -5.29 -11.45 21.63
N GLN A 176 -5.08 -10.23 22.11
CA GLN A 176 -6.12 -9.20 22.13
C GLN A 176 -6.66 -8.87 20.74
N CYS A 177 -5.77 -8.78 19.73
CA CYS A 177 -6.17 -8.55 18.35
C CYS A 177 -7.02 -9.69 17.78
N GLU A 178 -6.72 -10.96 18.09
CA GLU A 178 -7.52 -12.12 17.69
C GLU A 178 -8.93 -12.12 18.34
N GLU A 179 -9.03 -11.73 19.60
CA GLU A 179 -10.32 -11.61 20.32
C GLU A 179 -11.19 -10.50 19.74
N ILE A 180 -10.60 -9.35 19.41
CA ILE A 180 -11.32 -8.21 18.84
C ILE A 180 -11.78 -8.54 17.41
N GLY A 181 -10.91 -9.17 16.61
CA GLY A 181 -11.12 -9.42 15.19
C GLY A 181 -11.15 -8.13 14.37
N ASP A 182 -11.48 -8.23 13.09
CA ASP A 182 -11.51 -7.09 12.19
C ASP A 182 -12.60 -6.09 12.58
N ASN A 183 -12.25 -4.81 12.55
CA ASN A 183 -13.17 -3.71 12.78
C ASN A 183 -12.94 -2.54 11.80
N TYR A 184 -13.70 -1.46 11.97
CA TYR A 184 -13.62 -0.29 11.10
C TYR A 184 -12.24 0.37 11.06
N PHE A 185 -11.55 0.45 12.17
CA PHE A 185 -10.27 1.15 12.25
C PHE A 185 -9.13 0.33 11.67
N MET A 186 -9.16 -0.99 11.85
CA MET A 186 -8.03 -1.84 11.53
C MET A 186 -8.45 -3.28 11.23
N ARG A 187 -7.78 -3.89 10.27
CA ARG A 187 -7.81 -5.33 10.05
C ARG A 187 -6.78 -6.00 10.94
N PHE A 188 -7.19 -6.41 12.13
CA PHE A 188 -6.30 -7.05 13.08
C PHE A 188 -5.73 -8.37 12.58
N GLU A 189 -6.44 -9.08 11.72
CA GLU A 189 -5.91 -10.28 11.08
C GLU A 189 -4.57 -10.03 10.40
N TRP A 190 -4.39 -8.86 9.78
CA TRP A 190 -3.12 -8.51 9.12
C TRP A 190 -1.99 -8.28 10.12
N PHE A 191 -2.29 -7.67 11.26
CA PHE A 191 -1.30 -7.50 12.33
C PHE A 191 -0.89 -8.84 12.93
N VAL A 192 -1.87 -9.73 13.21
CA VAL A 192 -1.62 -11.09 13.68
C VAL A 192 -0.76 -11.87 12.70
N ASP A 193 -1.06 -11.78 11.40
CA ASP A 193 -0.30 -12.46 10.35
C ASP A 193 1.16 -11.98 10.28
N GLU A 194 1.42 -10.70 10.54
CA GLU A 194 2.78 -10.12 10.62
C GLU A 194 3.53 -10.57 11.88
N ALA A 195 2.83 -10.76 12.99
CA ALA A 195 3.41 -11.17 14.27
C ALA A 195 3.72 -12.67 14.35
N MET A 196 2.91 -13.51 13.68
CA MET A 196 2.98 -14.97 13.81
C MET A 196 4.33 -15.59 13.44
N PRO A 197 5.07 -15.14 12.41
CA PRO A 197 6.41 -15.68 12.15
C PRO A 197 7.38 -15.52 13.33
N LEU A 198 7.30 -14.38 14.01
CA LEU A 198 8.14 -14.08 15.18
C LEU A 198 7.72 -14.92 16.40
N LEU A 199 6.41 -15.00 16.65
CA LEU A 199 5.84 -15.73 17.80
C LEU A 199 6.03 -17.25 17.69
N CYS A 200 5.95 -17.80 16.48
CA CYS A 200 6.18 -19.22 16.25
C CYS A 200 7.67 -19.57 16.20
N GLY A 201 8.56 -18.63 15.86
CA GLY A 201 9.97 -18.89 15.67
C GLY A 201 10.19 -20.12 14.78
N ASP A 202 10.91 -21.15 15.31
CA ASP A 202 11.19 -22.39 14.59
C ASP A 202 10.06 -23.42 14.61
N ASP A 203 8.93 -23.16 15.30
CA ASP A 203 7.77 -24.06 15.29
C ASP A 203 6.98 -23.99 13.99
N GLU A 204 7.53 -24.64 12.95
CA GLU A 204 6.88 -24.74 11.62
C GLU A 204 5.46 -25.26 11.71
N LYS A 205 5.17 -26.20 12.62
CA LYS A 205 3.85 -26.81 12.72
C LYS A 205 2.80 -25.79 13.20
N ALA A 206 3.14 -25.01 14.21
CA ALA A 206 2.28 -23.94 14.72
C ALA A 206 2.03 -22.88 13.63
N TYR A 207 3.09 -22.42 12.96
CA TYR A 207 2.97 -21.44 11.89
C TYR A 207 2.14 -21.93 10.70
N LEU A 208 2.38 -23.16 10.22
CA LEU A 208 1.61 -23.73 9.11
C LEU A 208 0.14 -24.01 9.49
N ALA A 209 -0.13 -24.30 10.75
CA ALA A 209 -1.51 -24.43 11.26
C ALA A 209 -2.24 -23.08 11.18
N HIS A 210 -1.60 -21.98 11.57
CA HIS A 210 -2.12 -20.62 11.42
C HIS A 210 -2.42 -20.29 9.95
N ILE A 211 -1.45 -20.41 9.05
CA ILE A 211 -1.65 -20.18 7.62
C ILE A 211 -2.78 -21.04 7.04
N SER A 212 -2.86 -22.31 7.45
CA SER A 212 -3.93 -23.22 6.99
C SER A 212 -5.31 -22.79 7.46
N LYS A 213 -5.43 -22.23 8.67
CA LYS A 213 -6.67 -21.63 9.19
C LYS A 213 -7.11 -20.46 8.30
N ARG A 214 -6.18 -19.57 7.94
CA ARG A 214 -6.44 -18.42 7.06
C ARG A 214 -6.87 -18.86 5.65
N LEU A 215 -6.17 -19.78 5.04
CA LEU A 215 -6.49 -20.29 3.68
C LEU A 215 -7.86 -21.02 3.62
N LYS A 216 -8.40 -21.48 4.75
CA LYS A 216 -9.76 -22.05 4.81
C LYS A 216 -10.86 -20.99 4.81
N ASN A 217 -10.53 -19.74 5.11
CA ASN A 217 -11.50 -18.64 5.12
C ASN A 217 -11.91 -18.25 3.70
N LYS A 218 -13.06 -18.75 3.23
CA LYS A 218 -13.57 -18.48 1.87
C LYS A 218 -13.93 -17.01 1.63
N LYS A 219 -14.20 -16.24 2.68
CA LYS A 219 -14.54 -14.81 2.56
C LYS A 219 -13.33 -13.98 2.14
N GLU A 220 -12.11 -14.48 2.38
CA GLU A 220 -10.86 -13.80 2.11
C GLU A 220 -10.11 -14.38 0.89
N LYS A 221 -10.80 -15.12 0.03
CA LYS A 221 -10.18 -15.76 -1.14
C LYS A 221 -9.32 -14.80 -1.97
N TYR A 222 -9.73 -13.54 -2.09
CA TYR A 222 -8.96 -12.50 -2.80
C TYR A 222 -7.62 -12.17 -2.14
N PHE A 223 -7.42 -12.49 -0.87
CA PHE A 223 -6.19 -12.22 -0.12
C PHE A 223 -5.35 -13.48 0.13
N HIS A 224 -5.75 -14.63 -0.40
CA HIS A 224 -5.02 -15.88 -0.22
C HIS A 224 -3.58 -15.83 -0.74
N TYR A 225 -3.30 -14.99 -1.74
CA TYR A 225 -1.94 -14.77 -2.23
C TYR A 225 -0.97 -14.35 -1.09
N ARG A 226 -1.42 -13.52 -0.14
CA ARG A 226 -0.61 -13.08 1.01
C ARG A 226 -0.15 -14.26 1.85
N TYR A 227 -1.05 -15.22 2.12
CA TYR A 227 -0.73 -16.39 2.93
C TYR A 227 0.21 -17.37 2.22
N TYR A 228 0.14 -17.44 0.90
CA TYR A 228 1.12 -18.19 0.11
C TYR A 228 2.48 -17.52 0.14
N ILE A 229 2.55 -16.20 0.03
CA ILE A 229 3.78 -15.40 0.15
C ILE A 229 4.38 -15.58 1.54
N GLN A 230 3.61 -15.34 2.61
CA GLN A 230 4.08 -15.49 3.99
C GLN A 230 4.61 -16.90 4.27
N LYS A 231 3.94 -17.93 3.74
CA LYS A 231 4.39 -19.32 3.87
C LYS A 231 5.72 -19.56 3.15
N ALA A 232 5.89 -18.99 1.97
CA ALA A 232 7.13 -19.09 1.21
C ALA A 232 8.27 -18.36 1.93
N ASP A 233 8.03 -17.14 2.41
CA ASP A 233 9.01 -16.34 3.16
C ASP A 233 9.45 -17.04 4.44
N TYR A 234 8.49 -17.60 5.20
CA TYR A 234 8.82 -18.40 6.38
C TYR A 234 9.73 -19.58 6.04
N TRP A 235 9.43 -20.33 4.98
CA TRP A 235 10.28 -21.45 4.56
C TRP A 235 11.66 -20.99 4.08
N ALA A 236 11.73 -19.87 3.35
CA ALA A 236 12.99 -19.32 2.88
C ALA A 236 13.88 -18.88 4.06
N ALA A 237 13.31 -18.17 5.04
CA ALA A 237 14.00 -17.72 6.26
C ALA A 237 14.55 -18.89 7.10
N HIS A 238 13.86 -20.05 7.09
CA HIS A 238 14.28 -21.26 7.82
C HIS A 238 15.07 -22.25 6.95
N GLY A 239 15.75 -21.79 5.91
CA GLY A 239 16.62 -22.61 5.06
C GLY A 239 15.91 -23.61 4.16
N LYS A 240 14.59 -23.56 4.03
CA LYS A 240 13.77 -24.46 3.20
C LYS A 240 13.44 -23.85 1.84
N ARG A 241 14.42 -23.15 1.24
CA ARG A 241 14.27 -22.41 -0.02
C ARG A 241 13.60 -23.24 -1.14
N ALA A 242 13.96 -24.52 -1.30
CA ALA A 242 13.37 -25.37 -2.34
C ALA A 242 11.85 -25.55 -2.18
N LYS A 243 11.35 -25.59 -0.92
CA LYS A 243 9.89 -25.65 -0.67
C LYS A 243 9.22 -24.33 -0.99
N ALA A 244 9.84 -23.20 -0.64
CA ALA A 244 9.35 -21.86 -0.95
C ALA A 244 9.25 -21.65 -2.46
N GLU A 245 10.32 -21.96 -3.18
CA GLU A 245 10.42 -21.87 -4.63
C GLU A 245 9.34 -22.70 -5.32
N LYS A 246 9.19 -23.97 -4.91
CA LYS A 246 8.15 -24.85 -5.44
C LYS A 246 6.74 -24.29 -5.25
N LEU A 247 6.43 -23.76 -4.06
CA LEU A 247 5.12 -23.18 -3.78
C LEU A 247 4.85 -21.97 -4.66
N MET A 248 5.80 -21.04 -4.77
CA MET A 248 5.65 -19.83 -5.58
C MET A 248 5.52 -20.17 -7.07
N TRP A 249 6.31 -21.13 -7.55
CA TRP A 249 6.19 -21.64 -8.91
C TRP A 249 4.79 -22.22 -9.20
N GLU A 250 4.25 -23.06 -8.29
CA GLU A 250 2.92 -23.66 -8.42
C GLU A 250 1.77 -22.62 -8.38
N LYS A 251 2.00 -21.46 -7.78
CA LYS A 251 1.02 -20.40 -7.60
C LYS A 251 1.28 -19.13 -8.44
N ARG A 252 2.24 -19.19 -9.37
CA ARG A 252 2.67 -18.05 -10.19
C ARG A 252 1.62 -17.46 -11.12
N ASP A 253 0.47 -18.14 -11.29
CA ASP A 253 -0.66 -17.57 -12.04
C ASP A 253 -1.27 -16.35 -11.34
N ASP A 254 -1.13 -16.26 -10.00
CA ASP A 254 -1.45 -15.03 -9.26
C ASP A 254 -0.34 -13.99 -9.45
N GLU A 255 -0.73 -12.81 -9.92
CA GLU A 255 0.20 -11.71 -10.25
C GLU A 255 1.03 -11.26 -9.05
N ASN A 256 0.45 -11.21 -7.85
CA ASN A 256 1.15 -10.78 -6.65
C ASN A 256 2.19 -11.82 -6.20
N ILE A 257 1.85 -13.11 -6.30
CA ILE A 257 2.78 -14.20 -5.98
C ILE A 257 3.92 -14.21 -7.00
N ARG A 258 3.61 -14.03 -8.28
CA ARG A 258 4.62 -13.96 -9.34
C ARG A 258 5.57 -12.79 -9.13
N ASP A 259 5.05 -11.60 -8.81
CA ASP A 259 5.84 -10.40 -8.56
C ASP A 259 6.82 -10.59 -7.39
N HIS A 260 6.33 -11.16 -6.29
CA HIS A 260 7.14 -11.52 -5.13
C HIS A 260 8.18 -12.60 -5.45
N TYR A 261 7.79 -13.63 -6.22
CA TYR A 261 8.69 -14.69 -6.62
C TYR A 261 9.85 -14.18 -7.47
N ILE A 262 9.59 -13.24 -8.40
CA ILE A 262 10.63 -12.58 -9.18
C ILE A 262 11.61 -11.84 -8.28
N ASP A 263 11.14 -11.11 -7.26
CA ASP A 263 12.00 -10.43 -6.30
C ASP A 263 12.87 -11.40 -5.52
N CYS A 264 12.29 -12.49 -5.00
CA CYS A 264 13.03 -13.56 -4.35
C CYS A 264 14.11 -14.18 -5.26
N LEU A 265 13.79 -14.44 -6.53
CA LEU A 265 14.76 -15.00 -7.48
C LEU A 265 15.93 -14.05 -7.73
N ILE A 266 15.68 -12.73 -7.81
CA ILE A 266 16.72 -11.71 -7.95
C ILE A 266 17.63 -11.72 -6.71
N GLU A 267 17.06 -11.74 -5.50
CA GLU A 267 17.80 -11.80 -4.25
C GLU A 267 18.61 -13.08 -4.11
N TRP A 268 18.09 -14.19 -4.62
CA TRP A 268 18.78 -15.48 -4.61
C TRP A 268 19.83 -15.65 -5.71
N GLY A 269 19.96 -14.67 -6.62
CA GLY A 269 20.89 -14.74 -7.75
C GLY A 269 20.47 -15.68 -8.88
N GLU A 270 19.20 -16.08 -8.93
CA GLU A 270 18.63 -17.00 -9.92
C GLU A 270 18.13 -16.26 -11.17
N TYR A 271 18.97 -15.44 -11.76
CA TYR A 271 18.59 -14.47 -12.79
C TYR A 271 17.95 -15.10 -14.04
N LYS A 272 18.38 -16.31 -14.44
CA LYS A 272 17.79 -17.03 -15.58
C LYS A 272 16.33 -17.42 -15.32
N LYS A 273 16.04 -17.85 -14.08
CA LYS A 273 14.66 -18.18 -13.70
C LYS A 273 13.74 -16.96 -13.66
N VAL A 274 14.26 -15.75 -13.41
CA VAL A 274 13.47 -14.51 -13.53
C VAL A 274 12.87 -14.38 -14.92
N VAL A 275 13.69 -14.60 -15.94
CA VAL A 275 13.26 -14.55 -17.34
C VAL A 275 12.25 -15.67 -17.65
N GLU A 276 12.50 -16.91 -17.17
CA GLU A 276 11.59 -18.05 -17.34
C GLU A 276 10.21 -17.80 -16.73
N VAL A 277 10.16 -17.27 -15.49
CA VAL A 277 8.89 -16.96 -14.78
C VAL A 277 8.07 -15.89 -15.51
N ILE A 278 8.75 -14.91 -16.11
CA ILE A 278 8.09 -13.85 -16.86
C ILE A 278 7.59 -14.35 -18.21
N ASP A 279 8.37 -15.19 -18.90
CA ASP A 279 8.04 -15.69 -20.23
C ASP A 279 7.03 -16.84 -20.21
N ASP A 280 6.82 -17.53 -19.07
CA ASP A 280 5.89 -18.64 -18.93
C ASP A 280 4.41 -18.21 -19.10
N ASN A 281 4.11 -16.93 -19.01
CA ASN A 281 2.76 -16.41 -19.18
C ASN A 281 2.45 -16.08 -20.65
N LYS A 282 2.08 -17.12 -21.42
CA LYS A 282 1.91 -17.05 -22.88
C LYS A 282 0.71 -16.21 -23.33
N ASP A 283 -0.30 -16.03 -22.49
CA ASP A 283 -1.59 -15.46 -22.89
C ASP A 283 -1.66 -13.93 -22.76
N ASP A 284 -0.70 -13.28 -22.06
CA ASP A 284 -0.78 -11.85 -21.75
C ASP A 284 0.56 -11.12 -21.93
N PHE A 285 1.28 -11.46 -22.99
CA PHE A 285 2.64 -10.97 -23.28
C PHE A 285 2.75 -9.44 -23.27
N HIS A 286 1.68 -8.73 -23.67
CA HIS A 286 1.68 -7.28 -23.77
C HIS A 286 1.44 -6.54 -22.44
N SER A 287 0.60 -7.05 -21.53
CA SER A 287 0.29 -6.36 -20.28
C SER A 287 1.29 -6.64 -19.17
N TYR A 288 1.72 -7.89 -19.05
CA TYR A 288 2.64 -8.32 -18.00
C TYR A 288 4.09 -7.91 -18.26
N SER A 289 4.54 -7.92 -19.51
CA SER A 289 5.92 -7.56 -19.85
C SER A 289 6.29 -6.15 -19.40
N LYS A 290 5.35 -5.18 -19.46
CA LYS A 290 5.60 -3.80 -19.04
C LYS A 290 5.83 -3.66 -17.55
N LYS A 291 5.06 -4.38 -16.73
CA LYS A 291 5.16 -4.31 -15.26
C LYS A 291 6.54 -4.76 -14.77
N TRP A 292 7.11 -5.78 -15.40
CA TRP A 292 8.36 -6.39 -14.93
C TRP A 292 9.60 -6.06 -15.76
N GLU A 293 9.51 -5.14 -16.73
CA GLU A 293 10.66 -4.70 -17.53
C GLU A 293 11.87 -4.32 -16.68
N ASP A 294 11.64 -3.53 -15.63
CA ASP A 294 12.71 -3.10 -14.73
C ASP A 294 13.36 -4.27 -14.01
N LYS A 295 12.56 -5.27 -13.62
CA LYS A 295 13.06 -6.46 -12.92
C LYS A 295 13.86 -7.35 -13.88
N VAL A 296 13.42 -7.49 -15.14
CA VAL A 296 14.17 -8.22 -16.16
C VAL A 296 15.53 -7.55 -16.41
N VAL A 297 15.53 -6.25 -16.71
CA VAL A 297 16.77 -5.50 -16.97
C VAL A 297 17.70 -5.55 -15.76
N ARG A 298 17.17 -5.43 -14.56
CA ARG A 298 17.94 -5.58 -13.32
C ARG A 298 18.57 -6.97 -13.18
N ALA A 299 17.81 -8.03 -13.42
CA ALA A 299 18.32 -9.41 -13.37
C ALA A 299 19.41 -9.65 -14.41
N LEU A 300 19.22 -9.19 -15.64
CA LEU A 300 20.20 -9.29 -16.71
C LEU A 300 21.51 -8.56 -16.35
N LYS A 301 21.43 -7.35 -15.80
CA LYS A 301 22.62 -6.59 -15.36
C LYS A 301 23.33 -7.26 -14.18
N LEU A 302 22.59 -7.75 -13.21
CA LEU A 302 23.16 -8.41 -12.03
C LEU A 302 23.81 -9.77 -12.36
N SER A 303 23.38 -10.43 -13.44
CA SER A 303 24.00 -11.68 -13.89
C SER A 303 25.47 -11.54 -14.29
N GLY A 304 25.89 -10.35 -14.71
CA GLY A 304 27.22 -10.10 -15.23
C GLY A 304 27.50 -10.72 -16.61
N ASP A 305 26.53 -11.46 -17.18
CA ASP A 305 26.65 -12.08 -18.50
C ASP A 305 26.25 -11.08 -19.59
N LYS A 306 27.25 -10.44 -20.17
CA LYS A 306 27.08 -9.40 -21.19
C LYS A 306 26.39 -9.94 -22.44
N ASP A 307 26.77 -11.10 -22.90
CA ASP A 307 26.25 -11.68 -24.15
C ASP A 307 24.77 -12.06 -23.98
N TRP A 308 24.43 -12.68 -22.85
CA TRP A 308 23.03 -12.98 -22.51
C TRP A 308 22.18 -11.72 -22.35
N LEU A 309 22.73 -10.63 -21.74
CA LEU A 309 22.03 -9.35 -21.63
C LEU A 309 21.71 -8.78 -23.03
N ILE A 310 22.69 -8.80 -23.93
CA ILE A 310 22.52 -8.29 -25.31
C ILE A 310 21.45 -9.11 -26.04
N GLU A 311 21.54 -10.43 -25.99
CA GLU A 311 20.60 -11.34 -26.67
C GLU A 311 19.17 -11.14 -26.17
N GLU A 312 18.96 -11.19 -24.84
CA GLU A 312 17.63 -11.03 -24.25
C GLU A 312 17.06 -9.62 -24.42
N CYS A 313 17.84 -8.57 -24.24
CA CYS A 313 17.38 -7.20 -24.47
C CYS A 313 17.04 -6.97 -25.95
N LYS A 314 17.81 -7.48 -26.89
CA LYS A 314 17.52 -7.43 -28.34
C LYS A 314 16.21 -8.11 -28.67
N LYS A 315 16.04 -9.35 -28.21
CA LYS A 315 14.80 -10.13 -28.41
C LYS A 315 13.59 -9.40 -27.82
N ARG A 316 13.67 -8.92 -26.59
CA ARG A 316 12.57 -8.24 -25.90
C ARG A 316 12.29 -6.87 -26.49
N PHE A 317 13.30 -6.13 -26.91
CA PHE A 317 13.13 -4.85 -27.58
C PHE A 317 12.24 -4.97 -28.83
N ILE A 318 12.46 -6.02 -29.63
CA ILE A 318 11.68 -6.26 -30.85
C ILE A 318 10.25 -6.72 -30.50
N VAL A 319 10.14 -7.77 -29.69
CA VAL A 319 8.85 -8.41 -29.40
C VAL A 319 7.93 -7.53 -28.55
N SER A 320 8.49 -6.68 -27.70
CA SER A 320 7.70 -5.80 -26.80
C SER A 320 7.34 -4.45 -27.44
N GLY A 321 7.70 -4.21 -28.69
CA GLY A 321 7.43 -2.98 -29.39
C GLY A 321 8.34 -1.83 -28.98
N TYR A 322 9.64 -2.03 -29.14
CA TYR A 322 10.65 -0.98 -29.00
C TYR A 322 10.69 -0.29 -27.63
N ARG A 323 10.55 -1.05 -26.56
CA ARG A 323 10.57 -0.51 -25.20
C ARG A 323 11.90 0.15 -24.87
N ILE A 324 11.83 1.42 -24.50
CA ILE A 324 12.99 2.30 -24.27
C ILE A 324 13.97 1.73 -23.22
N LYS A 325 13.51 0.96 -22.24
CA LYS A 325 14.36 0.37 -21.20
C LYS A 325 15.32 -0.69 -21.73
N TYR A 326 14.88 -1.52 -22.69
CA TYR A 326 15.75 -2.51 -23.32
C TYR A 326 16.78 -1.83 -24.23
N TYR A 327 16.35 -0.80 -24.97
CA TYR A 327 17.25 0.05 -25.75
C TYR A 327 18.32 0.71 -24.84
N GLU A 328 17.94 1.31 -23.73
CA GLU A 328 18.88 1.94 -22.79
C GLU A 328 19.86 0.92 -22.21
N ALA A 329 19.40 -0.28 -21.86
CA ALA A 329 20.25 -1.36 -21.36
C ALA A 329 21.27 -1.81 -22.42
N LEU A 330 20.85 -1.94 -23.69
CA LEU A 330 21.76 -2.25 -24.81
C LEU A 330 22.80 -1.15 -25.03
N LYS A 331 22.36 0.12 -25.05
CA LYS A 331 23.25 1.27 -25.25
C LYS A 331 24.29 1.44 -24.14
N GLU A 332 23.98 1.03 -22.93
CA GLU A 332 24.88 1.07 -21.78
C GLU A 332 26.00 0.01 -21.88
N VAL A 333 25.69 -1.15 -22.47
CA VAL A 333 26.59 -2.32 -22.49
C VAL A 333 27.42 -2.41 -23.77
N ILE A 334 26.90 -1.93 -24.89
CA ILE A 334 27.60 -1.97 -26.17
C ILE A 334 28.62 -0.82 -26.27
N ASP A 335 29.81 -1.14 -26.77
CA ASP A 335 30.86 -0.13 -26.94
C ASP A 335 30.34 1.04 -27.79
N ARG A 336 30.70 2.26 -27.38
CA ARG A 336 30.27 3.49 -28.06
C ARG A 336 30.65 3.52 -29.55
N ASN A 337 31.78 2.91 -29.94
CA ASN A 337 32.23 2.88 -31.33
C ASN A 337 31.47 1.84 -32.16
N GLU A 338 30.96 0.77 -31.52
CA GLU A 338 30.19 -0.29 -32.16
C GLU A 338 28.69 0.05 -32.21
N TRP A 339 28.24 0.95 -31.33
CA TRP A 339 26.84 1.29 -31.19
C TRP A 339 26.12 1.70 -32.47
N PRO A 340 26.68 2.59 -33.36
CA PRO A 340 25.98 3.00 -34.58
C PRO A 340 25.68 1.81 -35.49
N THR A 341 26.65 0.92 -35.69
CA THR A 341 26.50 -0.27 -36.53
C THR A 341 25.47 -1.25 -35.91
N PHE A 342 25.57 -1.46 -34.59
CA PHE A 342 24.64 -2.32 -33.85
C PHE A 342 23.21 -1.75 -33.91
N PHE A 343 23.05 -0.43 -33.77
CA PHE A 343 21.75 0.22 -33.83
C PHE A 343 21.11 0.07 -35.20
N ASP A 344 21.88 0.23 -36.29
CA ASP A 344 21.40 0.02 -37.64
C ASP A 344 20.95 -1.42 -37.90
N GLU A 345 21.65 -2.39 -37.35
CA GLU A 345 21.23 -3.80 -37.39
C GLU A 345 19.97 -4.07 -36.59
N LEU A 346 19.91 -3.54 -35.38
CA LEU A 346 18.76 -3.65 -34.48
C LEU A 346 17.50 -3.07 -35.10
N TRP A 347 17.63 -1.93 -35.80
CA TRP A 347 16.52 -1.23 -36.43
C TRP A 347 16.02 -1.89 -37.74
N LYS A 348 16.81 -2.68 -38.39
CA LYS A 348 16.45 -3.43 -39.62
C LYS A 348 15.64 -4.70 -39.34
N LEU A 349 15.54 -5.13 -38.11
CA LEU A 349 14.80 -6.35 -37.76
C LEU A 349 13.30 -6.08 -37.88
N PRO A 350 12.58 -6.83 -38.72
CA PRO A 350 11.19 -6.52 -39.03
C PRO A 350 10.25 -7.06 -37.96
N ASP A 351 9.44 -6.18 -37.39
CA ASP A 351 8.07 -6.52 -37.03
C ASP A 351 7.23 -5.23 -36.90
N TRP A 352 6.70 -4.79 -38.04
CA TRP A 352 6.04 -3.50 -38.23
C TRP A 352 4.53 -3.54 -37.89
N GLU A 353 4.02 -4.62 -37.26
CA GLU A 353 2.59 -4.80 -37.03
C GLU A 353 2.07 -4.19 -35.70
N HIS A 354 2.93 -3.53 -34.92
CA HIS A 354 2.54 -3.09 -33.57
C HIS A 354 2.49 -1.56 -33.43
N ASP A 355 1.46 -1.07 -32.73
CA ASP A 355 1.10 0.34 -32.44
C ASP A 355 2.05 1.06 -31.45
N TYR A 356 3.38 1.00 -31.63
CA TYR A 356 4.34 1.54 -30.64
C TYR A 356 5.09 2.80 -31.07
N GLU A 357 4.54 3.56 -31.95
CA GLU A 357 5.11 4.69 -32.66
C GLU A 357 5.75 5.77 -31.77
N ASP A 358 5.22 6.01 -30.55
CA ASP A 358 5.76 7.01 -29.63
C ASP A 358 7.14 6.62 -29.07
N ALA A 359 7.35 5.35 -28.72
CA ALA A 359 8.63 4.86 -28.21
C ALA A 359 9.70 4.87 -29.29
N GLU A 360 9.35 4.45 -30.51
CA GLU A 360 10.22 4.48 -31.67
C GLU A 360 10.67 5.90 -32.00
N ALA A 361 9.74 6.85 -32.10
CA ALA A 361 10.06 8.25 -32.38
C ALA A 361 11.02 8.84 -31.33
N LYS A 362 10.80 8.54 -30.05
CA LYS A 362 11.68 8.97 -28.95
C LYS A 362 13.09 8.41 -29.09
N ILE A 363 13.22 7.15 -29.47
CA ILE A 363 14.53 6.50 -29.69
C ILE A 363 15.24 7.13 -30.90
N LEU A 364 14.55 7.29 -32.02
CA LEU A 364 15.12 7.90 -33.22
C LEU A 364 15.60 9.33 -32.98
N ILE A 365 14.85 10.11 -32.22
CA ILE A 365 15.25 11.46 -31.82
C ILE A 365 16.51 11.42 -30.92
N LYS A 366 16.56 10.49 -29.98
CA LYS A 366 17.69 10.31 -29.04
C LYS A 366 18.98 9.86 -29.77
N GLU A 367 18.83 9.14 -30.87
CA GLU A 367 19.92 8.72 -31.76
C GLU A 367 20.22 9.71 -32.89
N GLU A 368 19.51 10.84 -32.96
CA GLU A 368 19.61 11.83 -34.02
C GLU A 368 19.36 11.26 -35.45
N ARG A 369 18.60 10.12 -35.50
CA ARG A 369 18.27 9.43 -36.76
C ARG A 369 17.01 10.02 -37.39
N LEU A 370 17.14 11.28 -37.81
CA LEU A 370 16.05 12.05 -38.43
C LEU A 370 15.63 11.51 -39.78
N ASP A 371 16.54 10.83 -40.49
CA ASP A 371 16.28 10.09 -41.72
C ASP A 371 15.25 8.96 -41.49
N LEU A 372 15.46 8.14 -40.46
CA LEU A 372 14.54 7.06 -40.08
C LEU A 372 13.24 7.59 -39.48
N LEU A 373 13.31 8.70 -38.74
CA LEU A 373 12.09 9.35 -38.22
C LEU A 373 11.19 9.84 -39.37
N LYS A 374 11.76 10.38 -40.43
CA LYS A 374 11.05 10.77 -41.64
C LYS A 374 10.42 9.54 -42.32
N ASP A 375 11.18 8.48 -42.52
CA ASP A 375 10.71 7.22 -43.11
C ASP A 375 9.56 6.59 -42.29
N MET A 376 9.66 6.66 -40.97
CA MET A 376 8.58 6.23 -40.06
C MET A 376 7.28 7.02 -40.32
N PHE A 377 7.36 8.35 -40.52
CA PHE A 377 6.19 9.16 -40.85
C PHE A 377 5.64 8.86 -42.27
N GLU A 378 6.47 8.47 -43.20
CA GLU A 378 6.02 8.09 -44.55
C GLU A 378 5.24 6.80 -44.60
N HIS A 379 5.62 5.81 -43.80
CA HIS A 379 5.14 4.42 -43.93
C HIS A 379 4.15 3.99 -42.87
N LYS A 380 4.09 4.66 -41.69
CA LYS A 380 3.20 4.31 -40.58
C LYS A 380 1.97 5.22 -40.52
N HIS A 381 0.84 4.72 -41.00
CA HIS A 381 -0.37 5.53 -41.27
C HIS A 381 -1.40 5.62 -40.14
N TRP A 382 -1.31 4.87 -39.04
CA TRP A 382 -2.52 4.61 -38.23
C TRP A 382 -2.67 5.41 -36.95
N ASN A 383 -1.61 5.83 -36.27
CA ASN A 383 -1.70 6.52 -34.97
C ASN A 383 -0.80 7.76 -34.81
N LEU A 384 -0.22 8.25 -35.87
CA LEU A 384 0.74 9.37 -35.85
C LEU A 384 0.12 10.72 -35.44
N TRP A 385 -1.18 10.82 -35.40
CA TRP A 385 -1.90 12.08 -35.18
C TRP A 385 -1.59 12.74 -33.84
N GLY A 386 -1.41 11.94 -32.79
CA GLY A 386 -1.00 12.43 -31.48
C GLY A 386 0.47 12.85 -31.43
N LEU A 387 1.30 12.26 -32.28
CA LEU A 387 2.75 12.40 -32.27
C LEU A 387 3.25 13.55 -33.14
N TYR A 388 2.57 13.85 -34.24
CA TYR A 388 2.99 14.90 -35.18
C TYR A 388 3.27 16.26 -34.54
N PRO A 389 2.37 16.82 -33.71
CA PRO A 389 2.63 18.16 -33.14
C PRO A 389 3.81 18.18 -32.16
N GLU A 390 4.15 17.05 -31.59
CA GLU A 390 5.24 16.91 -30.64
C GLU A 390 6.59 16.73 -31.36
N TYR A 391 6.60 15.92 -32.41
CA TYR A 391 7.82 15.49 -33.08
C TYR A 391 8.19 16.28 -34.35
N ILE A 392 7.25 17.03 -34.94
CA ILE A 392 7.53 17.84 -36.13
C ILE A 392 8.72 18.82 -35.96
N LYS A 393 8.94 19.30 -34.75
CA LYS A 393 10.06 20.18 -34.41
C LYS A 393 11.43 19.56 -34.60
N TYR A 394 11.51 18.23 -34.66
CA TYR A 394 12.75 17.48 -34.89
C TYR A 394 12.96 17.13 -36.37
N VAL A 395 11.92 17.21 -37.18
CA VAL A 395 12.03 17.01 -38.63
C VAL A 395 12.69 18.23 -39.26
N PRO A 396 13.66 18.06 -40.16
CA PRO A 396 14.27 19.20 -40.90
C PRO A 396 13.21 20.05 -41.56
N LYS A 397 13.37 21.39 -41.53
CA LYS A 397 12.38 22.35 -42.07
C LYS A 397 12.05 22.12 -43.54
N GLN A 398 13.03 21.71 -44.33
CA GLN A 398 12.88 21.37 -45.75
C GLN A 398 11.89 20.23 -45.99
N ASP A 399 11.69 19.37 -45.00
CA ASP A 399 10.80 18.20 -45.05
C ASP A 399 9.42 18.47 -44.46
N HIS A 400 9.18 19.67 -43.87
CA HIS A 400 7.86 20.02 -43.28
C HIS A 400 6.72 20.01 -44.31
N ALA A 401 7.00 20.45 -45.56
CA ALA A 401 6.00 20.40 -46.65
C ALA A 401 5.56 18.96 -46.94
N PHE A 402 6.51 18.03 -46.96
CA PHE A 402 6.26 16.61 -47.16
C PHE A 402 5.43 16.00 -46.03
N VAL A 403 5.76 16.29 -44.78
CA VAL A 403 4.95 15.87 -43.62
C VAL A 403 3.54 16.46 -43.72
N GLY A 404 3.39 17.70 -44.18
CA GLY A 404 2.10 18.33 -44.42
C GLY A 404 1.27 17.60 -45.49
N GLU A 405 1.90 17.08 -46.55
CA GLU A 405 1.21 16.29 -47.60
C GLU A 405 0.72 14.93 -47.06
N ILE A 406 1.49 14.25 -46.22
CA ILE A 406 1.09 13.00 -45.59
C ILE A 406 -0.14 13.26 -44.68
N LEU A 407 -0.06 14.28 -43.83
CA LEU A 407 -1.18 14.71 -42.99
C LEU A 407 -2.44 14.96 -43.80
N PHE A 408 -2.30 15.65 -44.94
CA PHE A 408 -3.42 15.98 -45.81
C PHE A 408 -4.04 14.75 -46.49
N LYS A 409 -3.23 13.77 -46.91
CA LYS A 409 -3.72 12.50 -47.45
C LYS A 409 -4.56 11.75 -46.45
N ASP A 410 -4.13 11.68 -45.19
CA ASP A 410 -4.83 11.01 -44.13
C ASP A 410 -6.14 11.71 -43.73
N ILE A 411 -6.16 13.07 -43.72
CA ILE A 411 -7.39 13.83 -43.52
C ILE A 411 -8.41 13.49 -44.60
N LYS A 412 -8.02 13.46 -45.86
CA LYS A 412 -8.92 13.10 -46.95
C LYS A 412 -9.51 11.70 -46.72
N ARG A 413 -8.71 10.76 -46.25
CA ARG A 413 -9.13 9.40 -45.95
C ARG A 413 -10.14 9.37 -44.78
N LEU A 414 -9.86 10.07 -43.68
CA LEU A 414 -10.76 10.16 -42.52
C LEU A 414 -12.07 10.89 -42.85
N ALA A 415 -12.00 11.95 -43.67
CA ALA A 415 -13.19 12.68 -44.16
C ALA A 415 -14.13 11.78 -44.98
N LEU A 416 -13.58 10.77 -45.68
CA LEU A 416 -14.36 9.77 -46.42
C LEU A 416 -15.06 8.75 -45.51
N LEU A 417 -14.55 8.52 -44.29
CA LEU A 417 -15.10 7.54 -43.35
C LEU A 417 -16.36 8.02 -42.60
N LYS A 418 -16.93 9.19 -42.88
CA LYS A 418 -18.20 9.79 -42.42
C LYS A 418 -18.65 9.55 -40.97
N GLU A 419 -17.96 8.72 -40.18
CA GLU A 419 -18.48 8.16 -38.95
C GLU A 419 -18.05 8.89 -37.66
N LYS A 420 -17.08 9.85 -37.73
CA LYS A 420 -16.51 10.45 -36.53
C LYS A 420 -16.20 11.96 -36.65
N PRO A 421 -17.23 12.85 -36.64
CA PRO A 421 -17.03 14.31 -36.80
C PRO A 421 -16.13 14.93 -35.69
N LYS A 422 -16.12 14.37 -34.47
CA LYS A 422 -15.31 14.89 -33.36
C LYS A 422 -13.83 14.64 -33.56
N GLU A 423 -13.45 13.48 -34.08
CA GLU A 423 -12.07 13.13 -34.40
C GLU A 423 -11.54 13.97 -35.55
N PHE A 424 -12.37 14.25 -36.54
CA PHE A 424 -12.05 15.14 -37.66
C PHE A 424 -11.75 16.58 -37.20
N ASN A 425 -12.58 17.17 -36.34
CA ASN A 425 -12.35 18.51 -35.81
C ASN A 425 -11.10 18.59 -34.91
N TRP A 426 -10.84 17.54 -34.13
CA TRP A 426 -9.62 17.43 -33.34
C TRP A 426 -8.39 17.42 -34.26
N LEU A 427 -8.44 16.65 -35.34
CA LEU A 427 -7.39 16.51 -36.34
C LEU A 427 -7.09 17.85 -37.03
N LEU A 428 -8.11 18.56 -37.48
CA LEU A 428 -7.94 19.90 -38.07
C LEU A 428 -7.24 20.84 -37.06
N GLY A 429 -7.61 20.78 -35.79
CA GLY A 429 -6.94 21.55 -34.74
C GLY A 429 -5.47 21.20 -34.55
N GLN A 430 -5.06 19.94 -34.73
CA GLN A 430 -3.64 19.53 -34.69
C GLN A 430 -2.88 20.07 -35.89
N ILE A 431 -3.46 20.01 -37.07
CA ILE A 431 -2.85 20.55 -38.29
C ILE A 431 -2.64 22.06 -38.20
N GLU A 432 -3.65 22.78 -37.74
CA GLU A 432 -3.46 24.24 -37.53
C GLU A 432 -2.33 24.52 -36.55
N ARG A 433 -2.13 23.70 -35.51
CA ARG A 433 -0.98 23.84 -34.61
C ARG A 433 0.35 23.57 -35.28
N VAL A 434 0.44 22.53 -36.11
CA VAL A 434 1.65 22.22 -36.88
C VAL A 434 1.95 23.34 -37.85
N MET A 435 0.97 23.81 -38.63
CA MET A 435 1.12 24.90 -39.59
C MET A 435 1.48 26.23 -38.94
N ARG A 436 0.90 26.57 -37.78
CA ARG A 436 1.27 27.78 -37.02
C ARG A 436 2.69 27.72 -36.50
N LYS A 437 3.17 26.56 -36.04
CA LYS A 437 4.55 26.37 -35.59
C LYS A 437 5.54 26.43 -36.76
N SER A 438 5.17 25.87 -37.90
CA SER A 438 5.96 25.98 -39.15
C SER A 438 6.05 27.43 -39.65
N ALA A 439 4.93 28.16 -39.70
CA ALA A 439 4.88 29.55 -40.12
C ALA A 439 5.60 30.53 -39.16
N THR A 440 5.72 30.22 -37.89
CA THR A 440 6.41 31.06 -36.89
C THR A 440 7.93 30.95 -37.06
N VAL A 441 8.38 29.83 -37.60
CA VAL A 441 9.83 29.58 -37.84
C VAL A 441 10.33 30.31 -39.09
N ASP A 442 9.46 30.60 -40.07
CA ASP A 442 9.82 31.38 -41.25
C ASP A 442 9.89 32.91 -40.98
N LYS A 443 9.58 33.34 -39.75
CA LYS A 443 9.61 34.75 -39.32
C LYS A 443 10.79 35.11 -38.39
N ILE A 444 11.64 34.12 -38.03
CA ILE A 444 12.88 34.33 -37.29
C ILE A 444 14.09 34.09 -38.20
#